data_4182c235c29fe3b3c39cfa8de9c34fa5
#
_entry.id   4182c235c29fe3b3c39cfa8de9c34fa5
#
_cell.length_a   1.000
_cell.length_b   1.000
_cell.length_c   1.000
_cell.angle_alpha   90.00
_cell.angle_beta   90.00
_cell.angle_gamma   90.00
#
_symmetry.space_group_name_H-M   'P 1'
#
loop_
_entity.id
_entity.type
_entity.pdbx_description
1 polymer ?
#
loop_
_entity_poly.entity_id
_entity_poly.type
_entity_poly.pdbx_seq_one_letter_code
_entity_poly.pdbx_strand_id
1 'polypeptide(L)'
;MSNLRPTGVPVSFAGGDWHFLFTFSVIDELQAMHPGTSIFKMIEESGKDTLEGLLYLVDIVYALCGGELTRTDIMQSLKTNTLTGGGSLQDVRTAISLALVESMPIPDDNEDGPERGESSGLIEIPKFLIIAMTRFGYSEPEAWRLTLRKFSLLNDAYMTINGMKKAEEESISLLALP
;
A
#
# COMPACT_ATOMS: atom_id res chain seq x y z
N MET A 1 2.05 -20.79 8.77
CA MET A 1 1.81 -20.36 7.37
C MET A 1 1.18 -18.99 7.43
N SER A 2 1.93 -17.93 7.10
CA SER A 2 1.37 -16.58 7.10
C SER A 2 0.32 -16.50 5.99
N ASN A 3 -0.87 -15.99 6.33
CA ASN A 3 -1.93 -15.76 5.35
C ASN A 3 -1.40 -14.80 4.26
N LEU A 4 -1.12 -15.32 3.08
CA LEU A 4 -0.71 -14.57 1.89
C LEU A 4 -1.84 -13.68 1.32
N ARG A 5 -3.00 -13.66 1.98
CA ARG A 5 -4.10 -12.75 1.63
C ARG A 5 -4.04 -11.54 2.54
N PRO A 6 -3.62 -10.39 2.05
CA PRO A 6 -3.72 -9.16 2.84
C PRO A 6 -5.20 -8.91 3.13
N THR A 7 -5.53 -8.83 4.42
CA THR A 7 -6.91 -8.60 4.87
C THR A 7 -7.24 -7.11 4.98
N GLY A 8 -6.22 -6.27 4.85
CA GLY A 8 -6.33 -4.83 5.09
C GLY A 8 -6.45 -4.47 6.58
N VAL A 9 -6.26 -3.22 6.88
CA VAL A 9 -6.37 -2.68 8.24
C VAL A 9 -7.83 -2.33 8.52
N PRO A 10 -8.47 -2.96 9.53
CA PRO A 10 -9.86 -2.66 9.85
C PRO A 10 -9.98 -1.25 10.44
N VAL A 11 -11.00 -0.52 10.01
CA VAL A 11 -11.35 0.80 10.54
C VAL A 11 -12.86 0.99 10.53
N SER A 12 -13.42 1.42 11.67
CA SER A 12 -14.82 1.82 11.75
C SER A 12 -14.93 3.32 11.49
N PHE A 13 -15.58 3.70 10.41
CA PHE A 13 -15.66 5.08 9.95
C PHE A 13 -16.95 5.33 9.17
N ALA A 14 -17.54 6.52 9.30
CA ALA A 14 -18.74 6.93 8.58
C ALA A 14 -19.94 5.94 8.71
N GLY A 15 -20.06 5.28 9.86
CA GLY A 15 -21.12 4.30 10.12
C GLY A 15 -20.93 2.94 9.47
N GLY A 16 -19.76 2.67 8.87
CA GLY A 16 -19.38 1.40 8.27
C GLY A 16 -18.07 0.84 8.83
N ASP A 17 -17.83 -0.45 8.60
CA ASP A 17 -16.58 -1.13 8.89
C ASP A 17 -15.84 -1.35 7.58
N TRP A 18 -14.64 -0.78 7.48
CA TRP A 18 -13.82 -0.77 6.28
C TRP A 18 -12.53 -1.55 6.49
N HIS A 19 -11.90 -1.97 5.40
CA HIS A 19 -10.58 -2.60 5.42
C HIS A 19 -9.66 -1.83 4.47
N PHE A 20 -8.82 -0.98 5.04
CA PHE A 20 -7.90 -0.16 4.25
C PHE A 20 -6.72 -0.99 3.75
N LEU A 21 -6.52 -0.95 2.43
CA LEU A 21 -5.44 -1.67 1.75
C LEU A 21 -5.03 -0.92 0.48
N PHE A 22 -3.74 -0.59 0.34
CA PHE A 22 -3.23 0.05 -0.87
C PHE A 22 -2.96 -1.00 -1.96
N THR A 23 -3.99 -1.29 -2.73
CA THR A 23 -3.90 -2.12 -3.94
C THR A 23 -3.41 -1.29 -5.13
N PHE A 24 -3.08 -1.93 -6.25
CA PHE A 24 -2.72 -1.21 -7.47
C PHE A 24 -3.82 -0.27 -7.93
N SER A 25 -5.10 -0.67 -7.83
CA SER A 25 -6.21 0.21 -8.20
C SER A 25 -6.31 1.46 -7.33
N VAL A 26 -6.10 1.33 -6.03
CA VAL A 26 -6.12 2.48 -5.10
C VAL A 26 -4.96 3.44 -5.39
N ILE A 27 -3.76 2.90 -5.64
CA ILE A 27 -2.58 3.71 -5.94
C ILE A 27 -2.75 4.44 -7.27
N ASP A 28 -3.24 3.75 -8.30
CA ASP A 28 -3.48 4.32 -9.63
C ASP A 28 -4.53 5.44 -9.57
N GLU A 29 -5.63 5.22 -8.86
CA GLU A 29 -6.68 6.22 -8.66
C GLU A 29 -6.15 7.47 -7.96
N LEU A 30 -5.35 7.31 -6.91
CA LEU A 30 -4.73 8.44 -6.20
C LEU A 30 -3.76 9.22 -7.09
N GLN A 31 -2.94 8.52 -7.88
CA GLN A 31 -2.03 9.16 -8.83
C GLN A 31 -2.79 9.89 -9.97
N ALA A 32 -3.93 9.35 -10.39
CA ALA A 32 -4.79 10.00 -11.36
C ALA A 32 -5.46 11.27 -10.81
N MET A 33 -5.89 11.25 -9.54
CA MET A 33 -6.44 12.44 -8.87
C MET A 33 -5.39 13.54 -8.64
N HIS A 34 -4.14 13.16 -8.38
CA HIS A 34 -3.04 14.07 -8.04
C HIS A 34 -1.82 13.85 -8.95
N PRO A 35 -1.89 14.23 -10.25
CA PRO A 35 -0.79 14.01 -11.17
C PRO A 35 0.52 14.64 -10.70
N GLY A 36 1.60 13.87 -10.70
CA GLY A 36 2.93 14.34 -10.28
C GLY A 36 3.16 14.32 -8.77
N THR A 37 2.19 13.94 -7.95
CA THR A 37 2.35 13.80 -6.50
C THR A 37 2.46 12.33 -6.11
N SER A 38 3.53 11.97 -5.40
CA SER A 38 3.70 10.59 -4.94
C SER A 38 2.74 10.26 -3.80
N ILE A 39 2.32 8.99 -3.70
CA ILE A 39 1.47 8.50 -2.63
C ILE A 39 2.10 8.74 -1.24
N PHE A 40 3.42 8.62 -1.12
CA PHE A 40 4.13 8.87 0.13
C PHE A 40 3.99 10.32 0.57
N LYS A 41 4.13 11.27 -0.36
CA LYS A 41 3.93 12.69 -0.09
C LYS A 41 2.48 12.99 0.29
N MET A 42 1.51 12.40 -0.40
CA MET A 42 0.09 12.58 -0.07
C MET A 42 -0.21 12.11 1.35
N ILE A 43 0.33 10.96 1.78
CA ILE A 43 0.12 10.42 3.12
C ILE A 43 0.85 11.28 4.16
N GLU A 44 2.07 11.73 3.90
CA GLU A 44 2.80 12.66 4.77
C GLU A 44 2.01 13.96 4.98
N GLU A 45 1.54 14.58 3.88
CA GLU A 45 0.76 15.81 3.95
C GLU A 45 -0.59 15.60 4.66
N SER A 46 -1.25 14.45 4.44
CA SER A 46 -2.53 14.11 5.11
C SER A 46 -2.41 14.04 6.63
N GLY A 47 -1.19 13.86 7.14
CA GLY A 47 -0.88 13.90 8.58
C GLY A 47 -0.88 15.30 9.16
N LYS A 48 -0.80 16.35 8.34
CA LYS A 48 -0.72 17.75 8.78
C LYS A 48 -2.11 18.36 9.00
N ASP A 49 -2.23 19.26 9.98
CA ASP A 49 -3.46 19.98 10.28
C ASP A 49 -3.62 21.22 9.38
N THR A 50 -3.54 21.00 8.07
CA THR A 50 -3.70 22.01 7.02
C THR A 50 -4.92 21.69 6.15
N LEU A 51 -5.45 22.69 5.42
CA LEU A 51 -6.52 22.45 4.47
C LEU A 51 -6.10 21.46 3.38
N GLU A 52 -4.88 21.59 2.87
CA GLU A 52 -4.32 20.69 1.86
C GLU A 52 -4.19 19.26 2.41
N GLY A 53 -3.67 19.11 3.63
CA GLY A 53 -3.59 17.81 4.31
C GLY A 53 -4.96 17.15 4.49
N LEU A 54 -5.98 17.93 4.84
CA LEU A 54 -7.35 17.43 4.95
C LEU A 54 -7.90 16.99 3.58
N LEU A 55 -7.61 17.70 2.50
CA LEU A 55 -8.04 17.31 1.15
C LEU A 55 -7.39 15.99 0.72
N TYR A 56 -6.07 15.84 0.92
CA TYR A 56 -5.40 14.56 0.68
C TYR A 56 -5.99 13.43 1.52
N LEU A 57 -6.28 13.67 2.79
CA LEU A 57 -6.89 12.66 3.66
C LEU A 57 -8.25 12.20 3.11
N VAL A 58 -9.09 13.14 2.68
CA VAL A 58 -10.41 12.83 2.09
C VAL A 58 -10.27 12.01 0.81
N ASP A 59 -9.34 12.35 -0.07
CA ASP A 59 -9.13 11.63 -1.32
C ASP A 59 -8.55 10.23 -1.09
N ILE A 60 -7.63 10.09 -0.11
CA ILE A 60 -7.09 8.78 0.30
C ILE A 60 -8.20 7.89 0.85
N VAL A 61 -9.05 8.39 1.75
CA VAL A 61 -10.18 7.62 2.30
C VAL A 61 -11.18 7.27 1.21
N TYR A 62 -11.47 8.20 0.30
CA TYR A 62 -12.35 7.95 -0.85
C TYR A 62 -11.87 6.78 -1.70
N ALA A 63 -10.60 6.77 -2.08
CA ALA A 63 -10.01 5.69 -2.85
C ALA A 63 -9.96 4.36 -2.08
N LEU A 64 -9.62 4.39 -0.79
CA LEU A 64 -9.57 3.20 0.08
C LEU A 64 -10.96 2.57 0.31
N CYS A 65 -12.03 3.37 0.27
CA CYS A 65 -13.42 2.91 0.33
C CYS A 65 -13.98 2.52 -1.06
N GLY A 66 -13.15 2.50 -2.12
CA GLY A 66 -13.58 2.14 -3.48
C GLY A 66 -14.65 3.06 -4.04
N GLY A 67 -14.72 4.32 -3.59
CA GLY A 67 -15.72 5.29 -4.04
C GLY A 67 -17.15 5.07 -3.49
N GLU A 68 -17.34 4.14 -2.55
CA GLU A 68 -18.65 3.89 -1.95
C GLU A 68 -19.14 5.05 -1.07
N LEU A 69 -18.22 5.84 -0.51
CA LEU A 69 -18.51 7.06 0.21
C LEU A 69 -18.24 8.29 -0.66
N THR A 70 -19.09 9.29 -0.61
CA THR A 70 -18.76 10.57 -1.26
C THR A 70 -17.74 11.35 -0.44
N ARG A 71 -16.97 12.23 -1.09
CA ARG A 71 -16.04 13.14 -0.39
C ARG A 71 -16.74 13.99 0.66
N THR A 72 -18.00 14.36 0.41
CA THR A 72 -18.83 15.13 1.36
C THR A 72 -19.14 14.29 2.61
N ASP A 73 -19.51 13.03 2.44
CA ASP A 73 -19.80 12.12 3.56
C ASP A 73 -18.56 11.89 4.41
N ILE A 74 -17.40 11.68 3.75
CA ILE A 74 -16.10 11.54 4.41
C ILE A 74 -15.78 12.79 5.22
N MET A 75 -15.86 13.97 4.60
CA MET A 75 -15.59 15.25 5.26
C MET A 75 -16.52 15.50 6.45
N GLN A 76 -17.80 15.17 6.32
CA GLN A 76 -18.78 15.31 7.38
C GLN A 76 -18.48 14.35 8.54
N SER A 77 -18.14 13.11 8.23
CA SER A 77 -17.79 12.09 9.22
C SER A 77 -16.52 12.43 9.99
N LEU A 78 -15.50 12.94 9.32
CA LEU A 78 -14.27 13.42 9.97
C LEU A 78 -14.56 14.57 10.96
N LYS A 79 -15.53 15.44 10.67
CA LYS A 79 -15.97 16.52 11.57
C LYS A 79 -16.82 16.01 12.74
N THR A 80 -17.68 15.04 12.50
CA THR A 80 -18.67 14.58 13.49
C THR A 80 -18.06 13.59 14.46
N ASN A 81 -17.13 12.75 14.04
CA ASN A 81 -16.48 11.75 14.89
C ASN A 81 -15.62 12.34 16.00
N THR A 82 -15.20 13.59 15.90
CA THR A 82 -14.60 14.31 17.02
C THR A 82 -15.59 14.58 18.18
N LEU A 83 -16.90 14.44 17.94
CA LEU A 83 -17.95 14.77 18.91
C LEU A 83 -18.73 13.56 19.45
N THR A 84 -18.72 12.42 18.76
CA THR A 84 -19.64 11.29 19.07
C THR A 84 -18.95 9.98 19.46
N GLY A 85 -17.61 9.97 19.63
CA GLY A 85 -16.89 8.77 20.12
C GLY A 85 -16.73 7.63 19.10
N GLY A 86 -17.11 7.82 17.85
CA GLY A 86 -16.68 6.96 16.74
C GLY A 86 -15.27 7.35 16.31
N GLY A 87 -14.48 6.43 15.76
CA GLY A 87 -13.05 6.56 15.48
C GLY A 87 -12.58 7.97 15.12
N SER A 88 -11.57 8.47 15.83
CA SER A 88 -11.12 9.85 15.70
C SER A 88 -10.41 10.06 14.35
N LEU A 89 -10.25 11.33 13.93
CA LEU A 89 -9.39 11.70 12.80
C LEU A 89 -8.02 11.00 12.88
N GLN A 90 -7.48 10.88 14.10
CA GLN A 90 -6.22 10.23 14.36
C GLN A 90 -6.27 8.71 14.13
N ASP A 91 -7.39 8.05 14.43
CA ASP A 91 -7.57 6.62 14.17
C ASP A 91 -7.57 6.33 12.67
N VAL A 92 -8.23 7.18 11.88
CA VAL A 92 -8.22 7.09 10.40
C VAL A 92 -6.80 7.30 9.86
N ARG A 93 -6.07 8.32 10.33
CA ARG A 93 -4.67 8.57 9.94
C ARG A 93 -3.76 7.40 10.31
N THR A 94 -3.95 6.84 11.49
CA THR A 94 -3.19 5.65 11.94
C THR A 94 -3.50 4.44 11.07
N ALA A 95 -4.77 4.18 10.77
CA ALA A 95 -5.17 3.08 9.89
C ALA A 95 -4.59 3.22 8.47
N ILE A 96 -4.57 4.43 7.91
CA ILE A 96 -3.93 4.72 6.61
C ILE A 96 -2.43 4.40 6.66
N SER A 97 -1.73 4.87 7.69
CA SER A 97 -0.30 4.63 7.84
C SER A 97 0.02 3.12 7.98
N LEU A 98 -0.77 2.40 8.77
CA LEU A 98 -0.64 0.95 8.91
C LEU A 98 -0.94 0.22 7.60
N ALA A 99 -2.00 0.62 6.89
CA ALA A 99 -2.37 0.04 5.59
C ALA A 99 -1.27 0.25 4.55
N LEU A 100 -0.60 1.40 4.56
CA LEU A 100 0.56 1.65 3.70
C LEU A 100 1.70 0.68 4.04
N VAL A 101 2.07 0.58 5.31
CA VAL A 101 3.13 -0.33 5.78
C VAL A 101 2.82 -1.78 5.39
N GLU A 102 1.58 -2.23 5.54
CA GLU A 102 1.17 -3.58 5.14
C GLU A 102 1.19 -3.82 3.62
N SER A 103 1.04 -2.76 2.84
CA SER A 103 0.93 -2.85 1.37
C SER A 103 2.27 -2.67 0.66
N MET A 104 3.26 -2.05 1.31
CA MET A 104 4.58 -1.79 0.71
C MET A 104 5.54 -2.96 0.94
N PRO A 105 6.51 -3.18 0.02
CA PRO A 105 7.57 -4.16 0.22
C PRO A 105 8.32 -3.89 1.53
N ILE A 106 8.78 -4.96 2.17
CA ILE A 106 9.67 -4.83 3.32
C ILE A 106 11.05 -4.45 2.75
N PRO A 107 11.68 -3.37 3.23
CA PRO A 107 13.04 -3.06 2.82
C PRO A 107 13.97 -4.24 3.14
N ASP A 108 14.80 -4.63 2.17
CA ASP A 108 15.84 -5.61 2.40
C ASP A 108 17.01 -4.89 3.09
N ASP A 109 17.37 -5.29 4.32
CA ASP A 109 18.46 -4.67 5.09
C ASP A 109 19.84 -4.83 4.42
N ASN A 110 19.95 -5.67 3.39
CA ASN A 110 21.17 -5.98 2.67
C ASN A 110 21.29 -5.32 1.29
N GLU A 111 20.31 -4.58 0.83
CA GLU A 111 20.45 -3.83 -0.41
C GLU A 111 21.21 -2.51 -0.13
N ASP A 112 22.53 -2.55 -0.28
CA ASP A 112 23.32 -1.42 -0.78
C ASP A 112 22.85 -1.12 -2.22
N GLY A 113 21.56 -0.77 -2.34
CA GLY A 113 20.97 -0.42 -3.62
C GLY A 113 21.64 0.83 -4.16
N PRO A 114 21.80 0.94 -5.52
CA PRO A 114 22.31 2.15 -6.12
C PRO A 114 21.51 3.34 -5.56
N GLU A 115 22.23 4.40 -5.20
CA GLU A 115 21.67 5.67 -4.72
C GLU A 115 20.33 5.91 -5.42
N ARG A 116 19.26 5.99 -4.65
CA ARG A 116 17.93 6.28 -5.18
C ARG A 116 18.05 7.64 -5.87
N GLY A 117 18.37 7.60 -7.16
CA GLY A 117 18.25 8.79 -8.00
C GLY A 117 16.89 9.40 -7.71
N GLU A 118 16.76 10.71 -7.81
CA GLU A 118 15.52 11.47 -7.60
C GLU A 118 14.38 10.88 -8.45
N SER A 119 13.86 9.72 -8.03
CA SER A 119 12.70 9.13 -8.64
C SER A 119 11.54 10.03 -8.23
N SER A 120 10.67 10.35 -9.16
CA SER A 120 9.47 11.16 -8.92
C SER A 120 8.59 10.59 -7.78
N GLY A 121 8.96 9.44 -7.21
CA GLY A 121 8.17 8.69 -6.23
C GLY A 121 6.85 8.16 -6.80
N LEU A 122 6.62 8.33 -8.09
CA LEU A 122 5.46 7.79 -8.79
C LEU A 122 5.66 6.30 -9.07
N ILE A 123 4.62 5.53 -8.84
CA ILE A 123 4.62 4.08 -9.05
C ILE A 123 4.05 3.78 -10.42
N GLU A 124 4.81 3.13 -11.28
CA GLU A 124 4.39 2.78 -12.65
C GLU A 124 3.49 1.53 -12.64
N ILE A 125 2.27 1.66 -12.14
CA ILE A 125 1.31 0.57 -12.01
C ILE A 125 1.14 -0.27 -13.29
N PRO A 126 1.07 0.31 -14.51
CA PRO A 126 0.92 -0.48 -15.73
C PRO A 126 2.02 -1.53 -15.93
N LYS A 127 3.26 -1.24 -15.53
CA LYS A 127 4.36 -2.22 -15.62
C LYS A 127 4.11 -3.42 -14.69
N PHE A 128 3.66 -3.16 -13.47
CA PHE A 128 3.37 -4.21 -12.50
C PHE A 128 2.20 -5.09 -12.96
N LEU A 129 1.15 -4.49 -13.54
CA LEU A 129 0.00 -5.23 -14.08
C LEU A 129 0.43 -6.17 -15.22
N ILE A 130 1.21 -5.69 -16.18
CA ILE A 130 1.71 -6.50 -17.29
C ILE A 130 2.50 -7.70 -16.75
N ILE A 131 3.39 -7.49 -15.79
CA ILE A 131 4.18 -8.57 -15.18
C ILE A 131 3.26 -9.55 -14.42
N ALA A 132 2.30 -9.05 -13.65
CA ALA A 132 1.35 -9.90 -12.92
C ALA A 132 0.55 -10.80 -13.85
N MET A 133 0.07 -10.27 -14.95
CA MET A 133 -0.70 -11.04 -15.94
C MET A 133 0.18 -12.00 -16.74
N THR A 134 1.35 -11.56 -17.20
CA THR A 134 2.18 -12.37 -18.13
C THR A 134 3.06 -13.40 -17.43
N ARG A 135 3.59 -13.08 -16.25
CA ARG A 135 4.50 -13.99 -15.52
C ARG A 135 3.79 -14.81 -14.46
N PHE A 136 2.80 -14.23 -13.77
CA PHE A 136 2.15 -14.90 -12.66
C PHE A 136 0.76 -15.45 -13.02
N GLY A 137 0.26 -15.19 -14.24
CA GLY A 137 -0.99 -15.74 -14.75
C GLY A 137 -2.25 -15.15 -14.09
N TYR A 138 -2.16 -13.97 -13.48
CA TYR A 138 -3.32 -13.27 -12.94
C TYR A 138 -4.20 -12.75 -14.06
N SER A 139 -5.51 -12.82 -13.88
CA SER A 139 -6.44 -12.05 -14.70
C SER A 139 -6.29 -10.55 -14.37
N GLU A 140 -6.70 -9.69 -15.29
CA GLU A 140 -6.61 -8.24 -15.07
C GLU A 140 -7.31 -7.79 -13.78
N PRO A 141 -8.57 -8.22 -13.46
CA PRO A 141 -9.22 -7.83 -12.22
C PRO A 141 -8.49 -8.32 -10.95
N GLU A 142 -7.81 -9.46 -11.03
CA GLU A 142 -7.01 -9.97 -9.91
C GLU A 142 -5.71 -9.18 -9.76
N ALA A 143 -5.06 -8.82 -10.88
CA ALA A 143 -3.84 -8.01 -10.87
C ALA A 143 -4.07 -6.63 -10.23
N TRP A 144 -5.21 -5.98 -10.52
CA TRP A 144 -5.58 -4.72 -9.89
C TRP A 144 -5.75 -4.78 -8.36
N ARG A 145 -6.03 -5.97 -7.81
CA ARG A 145 -6.18 -6.20 -6.36
C ARG A 145 -4.87 -6.54 -5.65
N LEU A 146 -3.77 -6.63 -6.37
CA LEU A 146 -2.46 -6.87 -5.77
C LEU A 146 -1.98 -5.63 -5.01
N THR A 147 -1.23 -5.86 -3.93
CA THR A 147 -0.41 -4.86 -3.27
C THR A 147 1.02 -4.95 -3.79
N LEU A 148 1.79 -3.88 -3.64
CA LEU A 148 3.21 -3.88 -3.98
C LEU A 148 3.99 -4.96 -3.19
N ARG A 149 3.66 -5.16 -1.90
CA ARG A 149 4.26 -6.23 -1.08
C ARG A 149 4.01 -7.61 -1.69
N LYS A 150 2.75 -7.92 -2.01
CA LYS A 150 2.43 -9.23 -2.57
C LYS A 150 3.08 -9.43 -3.94
N PHE A 151 3.11 -8.38 -4.76
CA PHE A 151 3.80 -8.42 -6.05
C PHE A 151 5.30 -8.68 -5.86
N SER A 152 5.98 -7.99 -4.94
CA SER A 152 7.40 -8.21 -4.65
C SER A 152 7.67 -9.65 -4.24
N LEU A 153 6.90 -10.20 -3.29
CA LEU A 153 7.04 -11.60 -2.86
C LEU A 153 6.87 -12.60 -4.01
N LEU A 154 5.90 -12.37 -4.90
CA LEU A 154 5.68 -13.21 -6.07
C LEU A 154 6.85 -13.11 -7.06
N ASN A 155 7.36 -11.90 -7.27
CA ASN A 155 8.50 -11.68 -8.15
C ASN A 155 9.78 -12.34 -7.60
N ASP A 156 10.03 -12.23 -6.31
CA ASP A 156 11.17 -12.86 -5.64
C ASP A 156 11.09 -14.39 -5.74
N ALA A 157 9.91 -14.97 -5.49
CA ALA A 157 9.69 -16.40 -5.67
C ALA A 157 9.91 -16.83 -7.13
N TYR A 158 9.40 -16.07 -8.09
CA TYR A 158 9.59 -16.34 -9.51
C TYR A 158 11.07 -16.29 -9.91
N MET A 159 11.81 -15.26 -9.46
CA MET A 159 13.23 -15.11 -9.74
C MET A 159 14.05 -16.26 -9.14
N THR A 160 13.71 -16.69 -7.93
CA THR A 160 14.37 -17.82 -7.25
C THR A 160 14.12 -19.13 -7.98
N ILE A 161 12.87 -19.44 -8.33
CA ILE A 161 12.49 -20.69 -9.03
C ILE A 161 13.18 -20.79 -10.41
N ASN A 162 13.35 -19.64 -11.09
CA ASN A 162 13.99 -19.60 -12.41
C ASN A 162 15.52 -19.42 -12.37
N GLY A 163 16.13 -19.48 -11.19
CA GLY A 163 17.59 -19.33 -11.02
C GLY A 163 18.14 -17.95 -11.38
N MET A 164 17.28 -16.94 -11.41
CA MET A 164 17.66 -15.55 -11.75
C MET A 164 18.12 -14.76 -10.51
N LYS A 165 17.71 -15.17 -9.30
CA LYS A 165 18.31 -14.76 -8.02
C LYS A 165 19.26 -15.88 -7.59
N LYS A 166 20.53 -15.56 -7.29
CA LYS A 166 21.37 -16.52 -6.57
C LYS A 166 20.65 -16.82 -5.27
N ALA A 167 20.36 -18.09 -4.98
CA ALA A 167 20.02 -18.50 -3.65
C ALA A 167 21.12 -17.92 -2.74
N GLU A 168 20.76 -17.09 -1.79
CA GLU A 168 21.66 -16.84 -0.67
C GLU A 168 21.96 -18.22 -0.12
N GLU A 169 23.19 -18.69 -0.34
CA GLU A 169 23.70 -19.87 0.34
C GLU A 169 23.51 -19.57 1.81
N GLU A 170 22.49 -20.16 2.42
CA GLU A 170 22.53 -20.39 3.84
C GLU A 170 23.84 -21.08 4.09
N SER A 171 24.84 -20.32 4.46
CA SER A 171 26.08 -20.84 5.03
C SER A 171 25.68 -21.48 6.36
N ILE A 172 25.09 -22.67 6.24
CA ILE A 172 25.04 -23.60 7.36
C ILE A 172 26.49 -23.86 7.70
N SER A 173 26.96 -23.11 8.68
CA SER A 173 28.23 -23.34 9.31
C SER A 173 28.21 -24.77 9.89
N LEU A 174 28.63 -25.72 9.07
CA LEU A 174 28.95 -27.09 9.47
C LEU A 174 30.25 -27.12 10.33
N LEU A 175 30.37 -26.19 11.25
CA LEU A 175 31.44 -26.15 12.23
C LEU A 175 30.87 -26.19 13.64
N ALA A 176 30.20 -27.27 13.97
CA ALA A 176 30.02 -27.68 15.36
C ALA A 176 29.57 -29.14 15.42
N LEU A 177 30.48 -30.06 15.18
CA LEU A 177 30.39 -31.39 15.79
C LEU A 177 31.74 -31.67 16.49
N PRO A 178 31.69 -32.04 17.76
CA PRO A 178 32.85 -32.35 18.56
C PRO A 178 33.56 -33.62 18.10
#